data_73d1dcbf3eb637c719a68e7abe1496b8
#
_entry.id   73d1dcbf3eb637c719a68e7abe1496b8
#
_cell.length_a   1.000
_cell.length_b   1.000
_cell.length_c   1.000
_cell.angle_alpha   90.00
_cell.angle_beta   90.00
_cell.angle_gamma   90.00
#
_symmetry.space_group_name_H-M   'P 1'
#
loop_
_entity.id
_entity.type
_entity.pdbx_description
1 polymer ?
#
loop_
_entity_poly.entity_id
_entity_poly.type
_entity_poly.pdbx_seq_one_letter_code
_entity_poly.pdbx_strand_id
1 'polypeptide(L)'
;MNGVRTPILAILVAGLMAGCTAVPPDTFELSSPANVSIRGATRAQILIPEPTAIKTLDNDKIVVKTTPYSVEYLAQSQWSDRLPRMVQLRLLQAFENTGSIGAVGVPGQGLAIDYQLVMEIRRFEIDTAGSTTARIDISVKALNDRNGSVKRTRIFSASAPVGGSGNGAYVAALNKAFDQITNEIVTWTLGLI
;
A
#
# COMPACT_ATOMS: atom_id res chain seq x y z
N MET A 1 -21.19 1.73 72.76
CA MET A 1 -19.88 1.36 72.20
C MET A 1 -20.14 0.82 70.79
N ASN A 2 -20.26 1.68 69.81
CA ASN A 2 -20.55 1.28 68.40
C ASN A 2 -19.35 1.63 67.54
N GLY A 3 -18.67 0.61 67.04
CA GLY A 3 -17.42 0.68 66.35
C GLY A 3 -17.56 1.16 64.90
N VAL A 4 -16.74 2.11 64.59
CA VAL A 4 -16.45 2.66 63.26
C VAL A 4 -15.70 1.56 62.44
N ARG A 5 -16.36 0.91 61.52
CA ARG A 5 -15.76 -0.15 60.67
C ARG A 5 -16.13 -0.13 59.16
N THR A 6 -16.40 1.02 58.54
CA THR A 6 -16.89 0.98 57.15
C THR A 6 -16.34 2.03 56.17
N PRO A 7 -15.21 2.77 56.35
CA PRO A 7 -14.73 3.56 55.21
C PRO A 7 -13.51 2.98 54.49
N ILE A 8 -12.86 1.88 54.97
CA ILE A 8 -11.60 1.39 54.36
C ILE A 8 -11.84 0.54 53.11
N LEU A 9 -12.97 -0.12 52.98
CA LEU A 9 -13.28 -0.99 51.83
C LEU A 9 -13.66 -0.20 50.58
N ALA A 10 -14.18 1.01 50.70
CA ALA A 10 -14.58 1.84 49.57
C ALA A 10 -13.40 2.50 48.82
N ILE A 11 -12.25 2.68 49.46
CA ILE A 11 -11.06 3.28 48.83
C ILE A 11 -10.27 2.26 47.98
N LEU A 12 -10.35 0.97 48.30
CA LEU A 12 -9.63 -0.09 47.58
C LEU A 12 -10.23 -0.41 46.18
N VAL A 13 -11.52 -0.12 45.96
CA VAL A 13 -12.20 -0.37 44.68
C VAL A 13 -12.02 0.76 43.66
N ALA A 14 -11.71 1.96 44.09
CA ALA A 14 -11.51 3.12 43.20
C ALA A 14 -10.14 3.12 42.45
N GLY A 15 -9.19 2.28 42.87
CA GLY A 15 -7.83 2.25 42.33
C GLY A 15 -7.66 1.35 41.07
N LEU A 16 -8.66 0.56 40.69
CA LEU A 16 -8.56 -0.46 39.62
C LEU A 16 -9.06 -0.02 38.24
N MET A 17 -9.46 1.24 38.10
CA MET A 17 -9.94 1.84 36.82
C MET A 17 -8.86 2.70 36.14
N ALA A 18 -7.57 2.43 36.35
CA ALA A 18 -6.52 2.97 35.49
C ALA A 18 -6.54 2.19 34.16
N GLY A 19 -7.54 2.48 33.31
CA GLY A 19 -7.63 1.95 31.97
C GLY A 19 -6.35 2.33 31.21
N CYS A 20 -5.62 1.34 30.69
CA CYS A 20 -4.55 1.55 29.74
C CYS A 20 -5.13 2.24 28.50
N THR A 21 -5.03 3.56 28.42
CA THR A 21 -5.27 4.29 27.17
C THR A 21 -4.09 4.02 26.25
N ALA A 22 -4.25 2.99 25.38
CA ALA A 22 -3.27 2.75 24.32
C ALA A 22 -3.26 3.98 23.40
N VAL A 23 -2.07 4.55 23.19
CA VAL A 23 -1.89 5.63 22.21
C VAL A 23 -2.23 5.05 20.82
N PRO A 24 -3.16 5.65 20.07
CA PRO A 24 -3.47 5.17 18.74
C PRO A 24 -2.23 5.24 17.83
N PRO A 25 -2.05 4.31 16.88
CA PRO A 25 -0.93 4.34 15.95
C PRO A 25 -1.07 5.53 14.98
N ASP A 26 0.08 6.06 14.55
CA ASP A 26 0.14 7.02 13.46
C ASP A 26 -0.38 6.36 12.18
N THR A 27 -1.28 7.04 11.48
CA THR A 27 -1.88 6.53 10.25
C THR A 27 -1.30 7.24 9.04
N PHE A 28 -0.81 6.46 8.09
CA PHE A 28 -0.14 6.94 6.89
C PHE A 28 -0.89 6.54 5.62
N GLU A 29 -0.64 7.29 4.55
CA GLU A 29 -1.18 7.00 3.21
C GLU A 29 -0.05 6.90 2.19
N LEU A 30 -0.32 6.19 1.09
CA LEU A 30 0.49 6.33 -0.11
C LEU A 30 0.18 7.68 -0.76
N SER A 31 1.21 8.41 -1.14
CA SER A 31 1.07 9.70 -1.81
C SER A 31 0.32 9.56 -3.14
N SER A 32 -0.35 10.62 -3.54
CA SER A 32 -0.90 10.70 -4.89
C SER A 32 0.26 10.72 -5.88
N PRO A 33 0.20 9.89 -6.94
CA PRO A 33 1.27 9.84 -7.92
C PRO A 33 1.42 11.19 -8.62
N ALA A 34 2.67 11.59 -8.85
CA ALA A 34 2.97 12.74 -9.68
C ALA A 34 2.44 12.53 -11.10
N ASN A 35 2.16 13.63 -11.81
CA ASN A 35 1.71 13.55 -13.21
C ASN A 35 2.78 12.87 -14.07
N VAL A 36 2.42 11.73 -14.66
CA VAL A 36 3.28 11.01 -15.60
C VAL A 36 3.10 11.64 -16.97
N SER A 37 4.13 12.29 -17.48
CA SER A 37 4.12 12.83 -18.85
C SER A 37 4.34 11.69 -19.84
N ILE A 38 3.33 11.35 -20.64
CA ILE A 38 3.38 10.28 -21.64
C ILE A 38 3.23 10.88 -23.05
N ARG A 39 3.97 10.31 -24.00
CA ARG A 39 3.80 10.63 -25.42
C ARG A 39 2.78 9.66 -26.01
N GLY A 40 1.72 10.19 -26.60
CA GLY A 40 0.64 9.44 -27.21
C GLY A 40 -0.56 9.25 -26.29
N ALA A 41 -1.66 8.83 -26.88
CA ALA A 41 -2.90 8.50 -26.20
C ALA A 41 -3.51 7.22 -26.80
N THR A 42 -4.22 6.44 -26.02
CA THR A 42 -4.96 5.26 -26.45
C THR A 42 -6.45 5.46 -26.15
N ARG A 43 -7.31 4.83 -26.93
CA ARG A 43 -8.76 4.74 -26.64
C ARG A 43 -9.13 3.51 -25.83
N ALA A 44 -8.14 2.68 -25.48
CA ALA A 44 -8.37 1.46 -24.72
C ALA A 44 -8.97 1.77 -23.34
N GLN A 45 -9.80 0.87 -22.87
CA GLN A 45 -10.37 0.88 -21.53
C GLN A 45 -9.69 -0.18 -20.67
N ILE A 46 -9.16 0.23 -19.52
CA ILE A 46 -8.40 -0.65 -18.62
C ILE A 46 -9.20 -0.90 -17.34
N LEU A 47 -9.22 -2.15 -16.89
CA LEU A 47 -9.65 -2.52 -15.56
C LEU A 47 -8.43 -2.75 -14.67
N ILE A 48 -8.48 -2.21 -13.46
CA ILE A 48 -7.48 -2.43 -12.42
C ILE A 48 -8.15 -3.19 -11.26
N PRO A 49 -8.11 -4.53 -11.26
CA PRO A 49 -8.54 -5.31 -10.10
C PRO A 49 -7.67 -5.01 -8.88
N GLU A 50 -8.19 -5.25 -7.68
CA GLU A 50 -7.38 -5.17 -6.48
C GLU A 50 -6.21 -6.15 -6.57
N PRO A 51 -4.95 -5.71 -6.35
CA PRO A 51 -3.79 -6.58 -6.39
C PRO A 51 -3.90 -7.71 -5.36
N THR A 52 -3.45 -8.90 -5.72
CA THR A 52 -3.27 -9.97 -4.74
C THR A 52 -1.99 -9.76 -3.95
N ALA A 53 -1.98 -10.23 -2.70
CA ALA A 53 -0.81 -10.20 -1.84
C ALA A 53 -0.86 -11.37 -0.84
N ILE A 54 0.30 -11.75 -0.29
CA ILE A 54 0.35 -12.65 0.85
C ILE A 54 -0.22 -11.96 2.09
N LYS A 55 -0.73 -12.73 3.05
CA LYS A 55 -1.42 -12.21 4.24
C LYS A 55 -0.61 -11.16 5.03
N THR A 56 0.72 -11.26 5.04
CA THR A 56 1.59 -10.27 5.69
C THR A 56 1.60 -8.90 5.03
N LEU A 57 1.20 -8.82 3.76
CA LEU A 57 1.05 -7.59 2.97
C LEU A 57 -0.43 -7.23 2.74
N ASP A 58 -1.35 -8.18 2.92
CA ASP A 58 -2.79 -7.99 2.73
C ASP A 58 -3.46 -7.51 4.04
N ASN A 59 -2.99 -6.42 4.56
CA ASN A 59 -3.49 -5.76 5.77
C ASN A 59 -3.03 -4.29 5.81
N ASP A 60 -3.30 -3.61 6.91
CA ASP A 60 -2.96 -2.21 7.19
C ASP A 60 -1.59 -2.01 7.86
N LYS A 61 -0.80 -3.08 8.07
CA LYS A 61 0.49 -2.97 8.76
C LYS A 61 1.63 -2.65 7.79
N ILE A 62 2.59 -1.86 8.26
CA ILE A 62 3.80 -1.53 7.50
C ILE A 62 4.86 -2.58 7.83
N VAL A 63 5.28 -3.35 6.82
CA VAL A 63 6.23 -4.47 7.00
C VAL A 63 7.65 -3.95 7.15
N VAL A 64 8.37 -4.52 8.12
CA VAL A 64 9.82 -4.33 8.35
C VAL A 64 10.51 -5.69 8.32
N LYS A 65 11.61 -5.77 7.58
CA LYS A 65 12.49 -6.94 7.49
C LYS A 65 13.80 -6.66 8.19
N THR A 66 14.04 -7.30 9.34
CA THR A 66 15.30 -7.21 10.09
C THR A 66 16.27 -8.32 9.69
N THR A 67 15.75 -9.42 9.17
CA THR A 67 16.53 -10.54 8.57
C THR A 67 15.77 -11.07 7.34
N PRO A 68 16.40 -11.90 6.48
CA PRO A 68 15.72 -12.49 5.32
C PRO A 68 14.47 -13.32 5.68
N TYR A 69 14.38 -13.82 6.89
CA TYR A 69 13.34 -14.76 7.34
C TYR A 69 12.36 -14.14 8.35
N SER A 70 12.65 -12.97 8.93
CA SER A 70 11.78 -12.31 9.88
C SER A 70 10.75 -11.42 9.18
N VAL A 71 9.57 -11.31 9.74
CA VAL A 71 8.56 -10.32 9.42
C VAL A 71 8.17 -9.63 10.70
N GLU A 72 8.40 -8.34 10.75
CA GLU A 72 7.99 -7.46 11.82
C GLU A 72 7.09 -6.37 11.23
N TYR A 73 6.39 -5.66 12.10
CA TYR A 73 5.57 -4.53 11.70
C TYR A 73 6.08 -3.26 12.37
N LEU A 74 6.05 -2.16 11.65
CA LEU A 74 6.48 -0.86 12.17
C LEU A 74 5.62 -0.47 13.37
N ALA A 75 6.27 -0.33 14.53
CA ALA A 75 5.58 -0.04 15.77
C ALA A 75 4.87 1.32 15.70
N GLN A 76 3.68 1.41 16.34
CA GLN A 76 2.88 2.63 16.42
C GLN A 76 2.59 3.26 15.05
N SER A 77 2.47 2.43 13.99
CA SER A 77 2.25 2.90 12.62
C SER A 77 1.39 1.93 11.83
N GLN A 78 0.53 2.49 11.00
CA GLN A 78 -0.31 1.71 10.10
C GLN A 78 -0.62 2.50 8.83
N TRP A 79 -1.04 1.80 7.79
CA TRP A 79 -1.67 2.38 6.62
C TRP A 79 -3.11 2.81 6.93
N SER A 80 -3.66 3.75 6.17
CA SER A 80 -5.06 4.21 6.29
C SER A 80 -6.09 3.19 5.80
N ASP A 81 -5.66 2.22 4.99
CA ASP A 81 -6.47 1.12 4.48
C ASP A 81 -5.55 -0.09 4.22
N ARG A 82 -6.12 -1.22 3.81
CA ARG A 82 -5.36 -2.40 3.36
C ARG A 82 -4.43 -2.01 2.19
N LEU A 83 -3.17 -2.43 2.28
CA LEU A 83 -2.16 -2.08 1.27
C LEU A 83 -2.60 -2.39 -0.18
N PRO A 84 -3.19 -3.57 -0.53
CA PRO A 84 -3.65 -3.84 -1.89
C PRO A 84 -4.67 -2.82 -2.39
N ARG A 85 -5.60 -2.40 -1.52
CA ARG A 85 -6.61 -1.41 -1.86
C ARG A 85 -6.00 -0.05 -2.15
N MET A 86 -5.05 0.39 -1.33
CA MET A 86 -4.34 1.65 -1.54
C MET A 86 -3.55 1.65 -2.85
N VAL A 87 -2.82 0.56 -3.13
CA VAL A 87 -2.08 0.38 -4.39
C VAL A 87 -3.01 0.46 -5.60
N GLN A 88 -4.18 -0.22 -5.54
CA GLN A 88 -5.19 -0.15 -6.60
C GLN A 88 -5.63 1.28 -6.87
N LEU A 89 -6.05 2.00 -5.83
CA LEU A 89 -6.59 3.36 -5.98
C LEU A 89 -5.54 4.37 -6.45
N ARG A 90 -4.29 4.24 -5.99
CA ARG A 90 -3.21 5.13 -6.43
C ARG A 90 -2.81 4.89 -7.89
N LEU A 91 -2.80 3.63 -8.33
CA LEU A 91 -2.58 3.30 -9.75
C LEU A 91 -3.74 3.79 -10.62
N LEU A 92 -4.99 3.62 -10.18
CA LEU A 92 -6.16 4.18 -10.87
C LEU A 92 -5.98 5.68 -11.10
N GLN A 93 -5.69 6.44 -10.03
CA GLN A 93 -5.43 7.88 -10.10
C GLN A 93 -4.26 8.23 -11.02
N ALA A 94 -3.17 7.43 -11.00
CA ALA A 94 -2.02 7.66 -11.86
C ALA A 94 -2.40 7.57 -13.35
N PHE A 95 -3.20 6.57 -13.73
CA PHE A 95 -3.70 6.46 -15.11
C PHE A 95 -4.65 7.59 -15.48
N GLU A 96 -5.60 7.94 -14.61
CA GLU A 96 -6.52 9.06 -14.82
C GLU A 96 -5.76 10.38 -15.03
N ASN A 97 -4.75 10.64 -14.20
CA ASN A 97 -3.94 11.86 -14.26
C ASN A 97 -3.12 11.99 -15.56
N THR A 98 -2.90 10.91 -16.31
CA THR A 98 -2.21 11.02 -17.62
C THR A 98 -3.07 11.72 -18.67
N GLY A 99 -4.40 11.64 -18.57
CA GLY A 99 -5.31 12.09 -19.64
C GLY A 99 -5.11 11.37 -20.97
N SER A 100 -4.33 10.28 -20.99
CA SER A 100 -3.88 9.60 -22.22
C SER A 100 -4.53 8.25 -22.45
N ILE A 101 -5.60 7.92 -21.73
CA ILE A 101 -6.34 6.66 -21.81
C ILE A 101 -7.83 6.90 -22.04
N GLY A 102 -8.50 5.99 -22.77
CA GLY A 102 -9.93 6.11 -23.05
C GLY A 102 -10.78 6.03 -21.78
N ALA A 103 -10.51 5.06 -20.93
CA ALA A 103 -11.06 4.96 -19.57
C ALA A 103 -10.20 4.04 -18.71
N VAL A 104 -10.26 4.24 -17.42
CA VAL A 104 -9.70 3.33 -16.41
C VAL A 104 -10.70 3.17 -15.29
N GLY A 105 -10.82 1.96 -14.75
CA GLY A 105 -11.79 1.70 -13.69
C GLY A 105 -11.43 0.49 -12.85
N VAL A 106 -12.22 0.28 -11.82
CA VAL A 106 -12.17 -0.88 -10.93
C VAL A 106 -13.36 -1.82 -11.18
N PRO A 107 -13.33 -3.09 -10.76
CA PRO A 107 -14.45 -4.02 -10.90
C PRO A 107 -15.76 -3.43 -10.39
N GLY A 108 -16.86 -3.66 -11.13
CA GLY A 108 -18.20 -3.21 -10.78
C GLY A 108 -18.62 -1.86 -11.39
N GLN A 109 -17.76 -1.17 -12.14
CA GLN A 109 -18.08 0.13 -12.76
C GLN A 109 -18.75 0.04 -14.15
N GLY A 110 -18.97 -1.17 -14.69
CA GLY A 110 -19.70 -1.38 -15.95
C GLY A 110 -19.01 -0.91 -17.23
N LEU A 111 -17.67 -0.76 -17.21
CA LEU A 111 -16.88 -0.37 -18.38
C LEU A 111 -16.78 -1.52 -19.39
N ALA A 112 -16.73 -1.20 -20.69
CA ALA A 112 -16.40 -2.14 -21.76
C ALA A 112 -14.88 -2.31 -21.85
N ILE A 113 -14.36 -3.27 -21.10
CA ILE A 113 -12.93 -3.44 -20.87
C ILE A 113 -12.21 -4.05 -22.07
N ASP A 114 -11.08 -3.44 -22.47
CA ASP A 114 -10.16 -3.99 -23.46
C ASP A 114 -9.01 -4.78 -22.80
N TYR A 115 -8.50 -4.28 -21.66
CA TYR A 115 -7.39 -4.90 -20.92
C TYR A 115 -7.61 -4.88 -19.42
N GLN A 116 -7.13 -5.91 -18.74
CA GLN A 116 -7.02 -5.94 -17.29
C GLN A 116 -5.54 -5.91 -16.87
N LEU A 117 -5.22 -5.12 -15.84
CA LEU A 117 -3.92 -5.13 -15.19
C LEU A 117 -3.97 -5.99 -13.94
N VAL A 118 -3.75 -7.28 -14.10
CA VAL A 118 -3.73 -8.23 -12.98
C VAL A 118 -2.39 -8.11 -12.26
N MET A 119 -2.42 -7.80 -10.97
CA MET A 119 -1.23 -7.49 -10.18
C MET A 119 -1.09 -8.38 -8.96
N GLU A 120 0.17 -8.60 -8.57
CA GLU A 120 0.57 -9.30 -7.35
C GLU A 120 1.64 -8.45 -6.64
N ILE A 121 1.37 -8.04 -5.40
CA ILE A 121 2.35 -7.37 -4.54
C ILE A 121 3.22 -8.46 -3.91
N ARG A 122 4.49 -8.54 -4.31
CA ARG A 122 5.45 -9.55 -3.82
C ARG A 122 6.28 -9.03 -2.67
N ARG A 123 6.56 -7.72 -2.68
CA ARG A 123 7.33 -7.04 -1.65
C ARG A 123 6.82 -5.62 -1.49
N PHE A 124 6.67 -5.17 -0.26
CA PHE A 124 6.37 -3.79 0.09
C PHE A 124 6.81 -3.60 1.55
N GLU A 125 8.08 -3.29 1.75
CA GLU A 125 8.72 -3.41 3.06
C GLU A 125 9.88 -2.44 3.26
N ILE A 126 10.22 -2.20 4.51
CA ILE A 126 11.49 -1.60 4.92
C ILE A 126 12.46 -2.74 5.26
N ASP A 127 13.56 -2.82 4.55
CA ASP A 127 14.65 -3.74 4.81
C ASP A 127 15.72 -3.06 5.68
N THR A 128 15.97 -3.61 6.86
CA THR A 128 16.96 -3.10 7.83
C THR A 128 18.13 -4.07 8.03
N ALA A 129 18.20 -5.17 7.28
CA ALA A 129 19.26 -6.16 7.41
C ALA A 129 20.67 -5.61 7.01
N GLY A 130 20.71 -4.49 6.30
CA GLY A 130 21.91 -3.76 5.91
C GLY A 130 21.70 -2.26 6.04
N SER A 131 21.94 -1.52 4.95
CA SER A 131 21.51 -0.12 4.88
C SER A 131 19.98 -0.07 4.80
N THR A 132 19.34 0.71 5.69
CA THR A 132 17.89 0.80 5.77
C THR A 132 17.30 1.34 4.48
N THR A 133 16.47 0.54 3.81
CA THR A 133 16.00 0.79 2.45
C THR A 133 14.54 0.34 2.31
N ALA A 134 13.70 1.18 1.72
CA ALA A 134 12.39 0.75 1.23
C ALA A 134 12.56 -0.13 -0.01
N ARG A 135 11.85 -1.25 -0.10
CA ARG A 135 11.87 -2.16 -1.26
C ARG A 135 10.45 -2.54 -1.66
N ILE A 136 10.16 -2.41 -2.94
CA ILE A 136 8.86 -2.76 -3.51
C ILE A 136 9.07 -3.59 -4.76
N ASP A 137 8.35 -4.73 -4.86
CA ASP A 137 8.25 -5.56 -6.05
C ASP A 137 6.78 -5.84 -6.37
N ILE A 138 6.35 -5.50 -7.58
CA ILE A 138 4.99 -5.75 -8.07
C ILE A 138 5.07 -6.46 -9.41
N SER A 139 4.44 -7.64 -9.50
CA SER A 139 4.25 -8.35 -10.76
C SER A 139 2.97 -7.85 -11.43
N VAL A 140 3.04 -7.50 -12.71
CA VAL A 140 1.91 -6.99 -13.49
C VAL A 140 1.75 -7.81 -14.75
N LYS A 141 0.52 -8.27 -15.02
CA LYS A 141 0.11 -8.94 -16.25
C LYS A 141 -0.88 -8.05 -16.99
N ALA A 142 -0.58 -7.70 -18.23
CA ALA A 142 -1.56 -7.08 -19.12
C ALA A 142 -2.35 -8.20 -19.83
N LEU A 143 -3.59 -8.38 -19.41
CA LEU A 143 -4.51 -9.38 -19.94
C LEU A 143 -5.44 -8.72 -20.96
N ASN A 144 -5.54 -9.27 -22.17
CA ASN A 144 -6.57 -8.87 -23.13
C ASN A 144 -7.91 -9.45 -22.66
N ASP A 145 -8.87 -8.59 -22.31
CA ASP A 145 -10.15 -9.02 -21.74
C ASP A 145 -11.06 -9.74 -22.74
N ARG A 146 -10.92 -9.41 -24.04
CA ARG A 146 -11.78 -9.99 -25.10
C ARG A 146 -11.53 -11.47 -25.33
N ASN A 147 -10.30 -11.95 -25.12
CA ASN A 147 -9.92 -13.34 -25.43
C ASN A 147 -9.18 -14.06 -24.29
N GLY A 148 -8.99 -13.40 -23.15
CA GLY A 148 -8.33 -13.97 -21.98
C GLY A 148 -6.82 -14.20 -22.15
N SER A 149 -6.19 -13.70 -23.21
CA SER A 149 -4.75 -13.91 -23.44
C SER A 149 -3.90 -12.87 -22.69
N VAL A 150 -2.78 -13.34 -22.09
CA VAL A 150 -1.79 -12.45 -21.49
C VAL A 150 -0.92 -11.83 -22.58
N LYS A 151 -1.04 -10.53 -22.81
CA LYS A 151 -0.22 -9.81 -23.77
C LYS A 151 1.23 -9.71 -23.33
N ARG A 152 1.46 -9.43 -22.08
CA ARG A 152 2.79 -9.37 -21.46
C ARG A 152 2.72 -9.44 -19.94
N THR A 153 3.78 -9.98 -19.33
CA THR A 153 4.01 -9.94 -17.88
C THR A 153 5.34 -9.26 -17.62
N ARG A 154 5.38 -8.41 -16.59
CA ARG A 154 6.61 -7.78 -16.11
C ARG A 154 6.60 -7.67 -14.58
N ILE A 155 7.77 -7.81 -13.96
CA ILE A 155 7.99 -7.49 -12.55
C ILE A 155 8.64 -6.10 -12.51
N PHE A 156 8.06 -5.22 -11.72
CA PHE A 156 8.57 -3.89 -11.44
C PHE A 156 9.17 -3.89 -10.04
N SER A 157 10.39 -3.41 -9.93
CA SER A 157 11.16 -3.39 -8.67
C SER A 157 11.74 -2.00 -8.46
N ALA A 158 11.53 -1.44 -7.29
CA ALA A 158 12.15 -0.18 -6.90
C ALA A 158 12.67 -0.24 -5.47
N SER A 159 13.67 0.58 -5.20
CA SER A 159 14.20 0.78 -3.87
C SER A 159 14.55 2.24 -3.62
N ALA A 160 14.36 2.68 -2.37
CA ALA A 160 14.75 4.02 -1.96
C ALA A 160 15.42 3.97 -0.57
N PRO A 161 16.59 4.60 -0.39
CA PRO A 161 17.21 4.68 0.92
C PRO A 161 16.34 5.50 1.87
N VAL A 162 16.29 5.09 3.13
CA VAL A 162 15.62 5.86 4.17
C VAL A 162 16.51 7.05 4.55
N GLY A 163 16.00 8.25 4.37
CA GLY A 163 16.67 9.50 4.75
C GLY A 163 16.06 10.07 6.02
N GLY A 164 16.84 10.13 7.09
CA GLY A 164 16.35 10.65 8.37
C GLY A 164 15.99 9.56 9.39
N SER A 165 15.18 9.91 10.37
CA SER A 165 14.79 9.02 11.48
C SER A 165 13.29 9.06 11.73
N GLY A 166 12.79 8.01 12.41
CA GLY A 166 11.37 7.86 12.77
C GLY A 166 10.49 7.30 11.66
N ASN A 167 9.25 6.98 12.01
CA ASN A 167 8.32 6.27 11.16
C ASN A 167 7.98 7.04 9.87
N GLY A 168 7.89 8.36 9.93
CA GLY A 168 7.67 9.20 8.75
C GLY A 168 8.78 9.08 7.69
N ALA A 169 10.04 8.87 8.10
CA ALA A 169 11.15 8.67 7.17
C ALA A 169 11.04 7.33 6.41
N TYR A 170 10.59 6.28 7.10
CA TYR A 170 10.30 4.98 6.48
C TYR A 170 9.18 5.08 5.44
N VAL A 171 8.09 5.74 5.82
CA VAL A 171 6.94 5.96 4.92
C VAL A 171 7.34 6.82 3.72
N ALA A 172 8.13 7.87 3.91
CA ALA A 172 8.63 8.70 2.80
C ALA A 172 9.48 7.90 1.80
N ALA A 173 10.31 6.97 2.29
CA ALA A 173 11.09 6.09 1.42
C ALA A 173 10.20 5.09 0.66
N LEU A 174 9.17 4.51 1.32
CA LEU A 174 8.18 3.65 0.65
C LEU A 174 7.41 4.43 -0.42
N ASN A 175 6.95 5.64 -0.12
CA ASN A 175 6.29 6.49 -1.11
C ASN A 175 7.20 6.77 -2.32
N LYS A 176 8.47 7.13 -2.09
CA LYS A 176 9.42 7.38 -3.17
C LYS A 176 9.64 6.16 -4.08
N ALA A 177 9.77 4.97 -3.50
CA ALA A 177 9.89 3.73 -4.27
C ALA A 177 8.60 3.40 -5.01
N PHE A 178 7.44 3.64 -4.40
CA PHE A 178 6.13 3.40 -5.00
C PHE A 178 5.85 4.37 -6.17
N ASP A 179 6.20 5.64 -6.05
CA ASP A 179 6.09 6.61 -7.13
C ASP A 179 6.90 6.19 -8.36
N GLN A 180 8.12 5.67 -8.16
CA GLN A 180 8.94 5.15 -9.25
C GLN A 180 8.23 3.97 -9.95
N ILE A 181 7.75 2.97 -9.22
CA ILE A 181 7.04 1.81 -9.77
C ILE A 181 5.76 2.23 -10.49
N THR A 182 5.00 3.14 -9.91
CA THR A 182 3.76 3.65 -10.50
C THR A 182 4.03 4.28 -11.88
N ASN A 183 5.05 5.14 -11.97
CA ASN A 183 5.46 5.76 -13.23
C ASN A 183 5.89 4.72 -14.27
N GLU A 184 6.65 3.70 -13.85
CA GLU A 184 7.08 2.61 -14.74
C GLU A 184 5.91 1.75 -15.21
N ILE A 185 4.97 1.39 -14.33
CA ILE A 185 3.77 0.61 -14.68
C ILE A 185 2.92 1.37 -15.69
N VAL A 186 2.62 2.65 -15.42
CA VAL A 186 1.80 3.49 -16.29
C VAL A 186 2.46 3.62 -17.68
N THR A 187 3.74 3.99 -17.72
CA THR A 187 4.48 4.13 -18.97
C THR A 187 4.53 2.83 -19.77
N TRP A 188 4.84 1.71 -19.11
CA TRP A 188 4.89 0.39 -19.75
C TRP A 188 3.52 -0.03 -20.29
N THR A 189 2.46 0.18 -19.52
CA THR A 189 1.11 -0.19 -19.93
C THR A 189 0.67 0.60 -21.15
N LEU A 190 0.79 1.93 -21.13
CA LEU A 190 0.37 2.77 -22.25
C LEU A 190 1.23 2.57 -23.51
N GLY A 191 2.48 2.14 -23.37
CA GLY A 191 3.31 1.73 -24.51
C GLY A 191 2.98 0.34 -25.06
N LEU A 192 2.14 -0.44 -24.36
CA LEU A 192 1.78 -1.82 -24.75
C LEU A 192 0.41 -1.92 -25.44
N ILE A 193 -0.53 -0.99 -25.17
CA ILE A 193 -1.96 -1.08 -25.54
C ILE A 193 -2.42 0.01 -26.49
#